data_0b3b93dfa16aff4f08667da34f3c732d
#
_entry.id   0b3b93dfa16aff4f08667da34f3c732d
#
_cell.length_a   1.000
_cell.length_b   1.000
_cell.length_c   1.000
_cell.angle_alpha   90.00
_cell.angle_beta   90.00
_cell.angle_gamma   90.00
#
_symmetry.space_group_name_H-M   'P 1'
#
loop_
_entity.id
_entity.type
_entity.pdbx_description
1 polymer ?
#
loop_
_entity_poly.entity_id
_entity_poly.type
_entity_poly.pdbx_seq_one_letter_code
_entity_poly.pdbx_strand_id
1 'polypeptide(L)'
;MGDEREAGQGDATALQETSLRLADTDSVFPVNWKSGSLKYADFKLMAEGGTAKLFICRDINLHREVVYKTLHPEMRQSEVETQRFLREARVTAKLQHPGTVPVYEMGRDRNGDMFFTMKHVRGRNLRDILLGLRDGDERLTQFFPLPVLVDSLIQVCQTVAYAYDRGVIHRDLKPANILVGGFGEVIVLDWGLAKVWGEPDVGIEAFPAKANPVLTPAGRRYGTPLYMAPELARGDAQIDGRADVFSLGNILFEMLTLGQLLSGETAQEVADNLLNQPLPKPSEAAPGRDIPPAIESICSRALEKEKRDRYPSVQAMLEALRAYLFSGDAA
;
A
#
# COMPACT_ATOMS: atom_id res chain seq x y z
N MET A 1 -47.63 -32.64 -34.64
CA MET A 1 -47.77 -32.12 -33.29
C MET A 1 -46.56 -32.61 -32.53
N GLY A 2 -45.52 -31.86 -32.52
CA GLY A 2 -44.27 -32.08 -31.82
C GLY A 2 -43.79 -30.73 -31.34
N ASP A 3 -43.72 -30.64 -30.07
CA ASP A 3 -43.35 -29.44 -29.32
C ASP A 3 -41.83 -29.47 -29.13
N GLU A 4 -41.08 -28.72 -29.92
CA GLU A 4 -39.67 -28.53 -29.74
C GLU A 4 -39.45 -27.36 -28.76
N ARG A 5 -39.02 -27.70 -27.56
CA ARG A 5 -38.58 -26.72 -26.56
C ARG A 5 -37.20 -26.21 -26.92
N GLU A 6 -37.14 -24.97 -27.32
CA GLU A 6 -35.91 -24.20 -27.37
C GLU A 6 -35.29 -24.09 -25.97
N ALA A 7 -34.16 -24.75 -25.77
CA ALA A 7 -33.31 -24.57 -24.60
C ALA A 7 -32.49 -23.30 -24.82
N GLY A 8 -32.67 -22.33 -23.95
CA GLY A 8 -31.97 -21.03 -23.99
C GLY A 8 -30.48 -21.20 -24.00
N GLN A 9 -29.85 -20.61 -25.02
CA GLN A 9 -28.45 -20.27 -25.04
C GLN A 9 -28.23 -19.11 -24.05
N GLY A 10 -27.96 -19.46 -22.77
CA GLY A 10 -27.54 -18.50 -21.75
C GLY A 10 -26.07 -18.17 -21.95
N ASP A 11 -25.86 -16.98 -22.29
CA ASP A 11 -24.74 -16.05 -22.00
C ASP A 11 -23.39 -16.66 -21.62
N ALA A 12 -22.75 -17.32 -22.59
CA ALA A 12 -21.35 -17.75 -22.50
C ALA A 12 -20.35 -16.62 -22.86
N THR A 13 -20.85 -15.44 -23.26
CA THR A 13 -20.03 -14.36 -23.81
C THR A 13 -19.45 -13.44 -22.72
N ALA A 14 -20.04 -13.39 -21.53
CA ALA A 14 -19.58 -12.51 -20.44
C ALA A 14 -18.36 -13.01 -19.68
N LEU A 15 -18.01 -14.29 -19.77
CA LEU A 15 -16.83 -14.88 -19.13
C LEU A 15 -15.56 -14.84 -20.00
N GLN A 16 -15.67 -14.42 -21.27
CA GLN A 16 -14.54 -14.45 -22.20
C GLN A 16 -13.68 -13.17 -22.19
N GLU A 17 -14.11 -12.08 -21.57
CA GLU A 17 -13.38 -10.80 -21.59
C GLU A 17 -12.39 -10.60 -20.44
N THR A 18 -12.31 -11.49 -19.46
CA THR A 18 -11.45 -11.32 -18.27
C THR A 18 -10.34 -12.35 -18.11
N SER A 19 -10.24 -13.35 -18.94
CA SER A 19 -9.12 -14.29 -18.87
C SER A 19 -7.96 -13.79 -19.76
N LEU A 20 -6.83 -13.43 -19.14
CA LEU A 20 -5.54 -13.41 -19.84
C LEU A 20 -5.37 -14.80 -20.50
N ARG A 21 -5.62 -14.87 -21.81
CA ARG A 21 -5.35 -16.11 -22.55
C ARG A 21 -3.84 -16.27 -22.59
N LEU A 22 -3.32 -17.33 -21.98
CA LEU A 22 -1.93 -17.79 -22.18
C LEU A 22 -1.68 -18.32 -23.61
N ALA A 23 -2.46 -17.84 -24.60
CA ALA A 23 -2.47 -18.36 -25.96
C ALA A 23 -1.33 -17.85 -26.85
N ASP A 24 -0.62 -16.78 -26.42
CA ASP A 24 0.48 -16.19 -27.19
C ASP A 24 1.84 -16.67 -26.68
N THR A 25 2.07 -17.98 -26.69
CA THR A 25 3.36 -18.59 -26.35
C THR A 25 4.10 -19.02 -27.62
N ASP A 26 4.26 -18.08 -28.57
CA ASP A 26 5.04 -18.33 -29.77
C ASP A 26 6.47 -18.74 -29.45
N SER A 27 6.88 -19.89 -29.94
CA SER A 27 8.26 -20.41 -29.78
C SER A 27 9.28 -19.70 -30.68
N VAL A 28 8.81 -18.82 -31.57
CA VAL A 28 9.67 -18.11 -32.56
C VAL A 28 10.03 -16.75 -31.98
N PHE A 29 11.32 -16.46 -31.83
CA PHE A 29 11.80 -15.15 -31.43
C PHE A 29 11.35 -14.06 -32.41
N PRO A 30 10.67 -12.99 -31.99
CA PRO A 30 10.12 -11.97 -32.86
C PRO A 30 11.22 -11.26 -33.66
N VAL A 31 11.07 -11.16 -34.98
CA VAL A 31 12.01 -10.46 -35.86
C VAL A 31 12.11 -8.95 -35.51
N ASN A 32 11.03 -8.38 -34.93
CA ASN A 32 10.90 -6.97 -34.60
C ASN A 32 11.04 -6.71 -33.08
N TRP A 33 11.95 -7.39 -32.38
CA TRP A 33 12.20 -7.18 -30.97
C TRP A 33 12.49 -5.72 -30.64
N LYS A 34 11.78 -5.17 -29.67
CA LYS A 34 11.97 -3.78 -29.20
C LYS A 34 12.81 -3.77 -27.93
N SER A 35 13.60 -2.73 -27.71
CA SER A 35 14.39 -2.53 -26.49
C SER A 35 14.00 -1.25 -25.76
N GLY A 36 14.29 -1.18 -24.47
CA GLY A 36 14.00 -0.05 -23.62
C GLY A 36 12.52 0.34 -23.64
N SER A 37 12.22 1.63 -23.58
CA SER A 37 10.85 2.14 -23.58
C SER A 37 10.05 1.82 -24.86
N LEU A 38 10.71 1.45 -25.94
CA LEU A 38 10.07 1.13 -27.24
C LEU A 38 9.21 -0.14 -27.20
N LYS A 39 9.43 -1.02 -26.22
CA LYS A 39 8.65 -2.24 -26.07
C LYS A 39 7.31 -2.04 -25.37
N TYR A 40 7.04 -0.83 -24.87
CA TYR A 40 5.78 -0.51 -24.19
C TYR A 40 4.85 0.25 -25.13
N ALA A 41 3.60 -0.21 -25.23
CA ALA A 41 2.56 0.34 -26.08
C ALA A 41 1.20 0.40 -25.34
N ASP A 42 0.20 0.98 -25.98
CA ASP A 42 -1.20 1.00 -25.50
C ASP A 42 -1.37 1.60 -24.11
N PHE A 43 -0.72 2.74 -23.86
CA PHE A 43 -0.73 3.41 -22.56
C PHE A 43 -2.14 3.92 -22.20
N LYS A 44 -2.62 3.49 -21.02
CA LYS A 44 -3.86 3.98 -20.39
C LYS A 44 -3.52 4.53 -19.02
N LEU A 45 -3.92 5.76 -18.72
CA LEU A 45 -3.75 6.33 -17.38
C LEU A 45 -4.53 5.49 -16.38
N MET A 46 -3.82 4.95 -15.39
CA MET A 46 -4.38 4.13 -14.30
C MET A 46 -4.66 5.01 -13.07
N ALA A 47 -3.66 5.79 -12.68
CA ALA A 47 -3.73 6.66 -11.51
C ALA A 47 -2.79 7.85 -11.67
N GLU A 48 -3.14 8.95 -11.00
CA GLU A 48 -2.32 10.15 -10.92
C GLU A 48 -2.17 10.57 -9.46
N GLY A 49 -0.95 10.38 -8.94
CA GLY A 49 -0.58 10.78 -7.58
C GLY A 49 -0.02 12.22 -7.53
N GLY A 50 0.43 12.64 -6.35
CA GLY A 50 1.03 13.97 -6.16
C GLY A 50 2.32 14.19 -6.95
N THR A 51 3.13 13.16 -7.14
CA THR A 51 4.49 13.26 -7.71
C THR A 51 4.66 12.46 -9.00
N ALA A 52 3.84 11.44 -9.24
CA ALA A 52 3.99 10.50 -10.34
C ALA A 52 2.66 10.11 -10.98
N LYS A 53 2.75 9.70 -12.24
CA LYS A 53 1.66 9.10 -13.02
C LYS A 53 1.92 7.59 -13.19
N LEU A 54 0.86 6.82 -13.07
CA LEU A 54 0.87 5.40 -13.32
C LEU A 54 0.02 5.10 -14.57
N PHE A 55 0.57 4.35 -15.48
CA PHE A 55 -0.12 3.89 -16.68
C PHE A 55 -0.13 2.37 -16.70
N ILE A 56 -1.23 1.77 -17.13
CA ILE A 56 -1.23 0.40 -17.62
C ILE A 56 -0.76 0.47 -19.07
N CYS A 57 0.21 -0.36 -19.43
CA CYS A 57 0.67 -0.50 -20.81
C CYS A 57 0.98 -1.96 -21.12
N ARG A 58 1.11 -2.26 -22.39
CA ARG A 58 1.44 -3.59 -22.88
C ARG A 58 2.94 -3.70 -23.18
N ASP A 59 3.61 -4.66 -22.57
CA ASP A 59 4.93 -5.14 -22.99
C ASP A 59 4.72 -5.98 -24.26
N ILE A 60 5.04 -5.42 -25.42
CA ILE A 60 4.79 -6.06 -26.73
C ILE A 60 5.71 -7.25 -27.02
N ASN A 61 6.84 -7.35 -26.31
CA ASN A 61 7.75 -8.48 -26.47
C ASN A 61 7.27 -9.71 -25.69
N LEU A 62 6.66 -9.48 -24.51
CA LEU A 62 6.21 -10.55 -23.62
C LEU A 62 4.68 -10.70 -23.62
N HIS A 63 3.96 -9.93 -24.43
CA HIS A 63 2.50 -9.95 -24.61
C HIS A 63 1.74 -9.86 -23.27
N ARG A 64 2.23 -9.03 -22.33
CA ARG A 64 1.63 -8.87 -20.99
C ARG A 64 1.37 -7.42 -20.64
N GLU A 65 0.39 -7.20 -19.75
CA GLU A 65 0.17 -5.90 -19.13
C GLU A 65 1.17 -5.65 -18.00
N VAL A 66 1.66 -4.42 -17.92
CA VAL A 66 2.54 -3.94 -16.87
C VAL A 66 2.09 -2.56 -16.42
N VAL A 67 2.44 -2.17 -15.20
CA VAL A 67 2.32 -0.78 -14.75
C VAL A 67 3.61 -0.05 -15.09
N TYR A 68 3.47 1.09 -15.74
CA TYR A 68 4.55 2.02 -16.08
C TYR A 68 4.40 3.26 -15.20
N LYS A 69 5.37 3.53 -14.33
CA LYS A 69 5.39 4.69 -13.44
C LYS A 69 6.41 5.70 -13.91
N THR A 70 6.03 6.99 -13.97
CA THR A 70 6.91 8.10 -14.33
C THR A 70 6.59 9.33 -13.49
N LEU A 71 7.56 10.22 -13.27
CA LEU A 71 7.36 11.47 -12.56
C LEU A 71 6.49 12.44 -13.36
N HIS A 72 5.74 13.29 -12.66
CA HIS A 72 5.13 14.45 -13.30
C HIS A 72 6.20 15.35 -13.93
N PRO A 73 5.91 16.02 -15.06
CA PRO A 73 6.85 16.94 -15.71
C PRO A 73 7.43 17.98 -14.75
N GLU A 74 6.60 18.53 -13.87
CA GLU A 74 6.98 19.56 -12.88
C GLU A 74 7.93 19.03 -11.80
N MET A 75 7.90 17.74 -11.53
CA MET A 75 8.73 17.08 -10.51
C MET A 75 10.10 16.63 -11.01
N ARG A 76 10.30 16.62 -12.34
CA ARG A 76 11.55 16.15 -12.97
C ARG A 76 12.76 16.98 -12.60
N GLN A 77 12.58 18.26 -12.28
CA GLN A 77 13.65 19.18 -11.86
C GLN A 77 13.93 19.12 -10.35
N SER A 78 13.05 18.48 -9.58
CA SER A 78 13.26 18.28 -8.14
C SER A 78 14.20 17.12 -7.90
N GLU A 79 15.39 17.42 -7.39
CA GLU A 79 16.38 16.41 -7.02
C GLU A 79 15.83 15.45 -5.96
N VAL A 80 15.08 15.97 -4.98
CA VAL A 80 14.46 15.19 -3.91
C VAL A 80 13.46 14.19 -4.48
N GLU A 81 12.55 14.62 -5.36
CA GLU A 81 11.55 13.72 -5.95
C GLU A 81 12.19 12.70 -6.90
N THR A 82 13.22 13.11 -7.62
CA THR A 82 14.03 12.22 -8.45
C THR A 82 14.71 11.13 -7.61
N GLN A 83 15.30 11.50 -6.49
CA GLN A 83 15.95 10.55 -5.58
C GLN A 83 14.94 9.62 -4.93
N ARG A 84 13.76 10.11 -4.50
CA ARG A 84 12.67 9.30 -3.98
C ARG A 84 12.17 8.27 -5.01
N PHE A 85 11.98 8.71 -6.24
CA PHE A 85 11.56 7.84 -7.35
C PHE A 85 12.57 6.72 -7.62
N LEU A 86 13.85 7.05 -7.66
CA LEU A 86 14.93 6.07 -7.83
C LEU A 86 15.02 5.11 -6.63
N ARG A 87 14.85 5.64 -5.42
CA ARG A 87 14.86 4.83 -4.18
C ARG A 87 13.69 3.85 -4.18
N GLU A 88 12.49 4.30 -4.50
CA GLU A 88 11.31 3.44 -4.61
C GLU A 88 11.56 2.28 -5.56
N ALA A 89 12.00 2.56 -6.79
CA ALA A 89 12.28 1.52 -7.77
C ALA A 89 13.34 0.53 -7.29
N ARG A 90 14.46 1.02 -6.70
CA ARG A 90 15.57 0.19 -6.23
C ARG A 90 15.24 -0.63 -5.00
N VAL A 91 14.55 -0.03 -4.02
CA VAL A 91 14.13 -0.74 -2.79
C VAL A 91 13.13 -1.82 -3.17
N THR A 92 12.10 -1.47 -3.94
CA THR A 92 11.09 -2.44 -4.39
C THR A 92 11.70 -3.59 -5.18
N ALA A 93 12.68 -3.32 -6.07
CA ALA A 93 13.38 -4.35 -6.83
C ALA A 93 14.24 -5.30 -5.97
N LYS A 94 14.79 -4.81 -4.86
CA LYS A 94 15.61 -5.61 -3.93
C LYS A 94 14.75 -6.45 -2.97
N LEU A 95 13.51 -6.05 -2.73
CA LEU A 95 12.58 -6.77 -1.84
C LEU A 95 11.89 -7.90 -2.61
N GLN A 96 12.46 -9.11 -2.53
CA GLN A 96 11.93 -10.31 -3.18
C GLN A 96 11.00 -11.08 -2.22
N HIS A 97 9.77 -10.61 -2.07
CA HIS A 97 8.74 -11.20 -1.22
C HIS A 97 7.40 -11.25 -1.97
N PRO A 98 6.56 -12.28 -1.75
CA PRO A 98 5.23 -12.33 -2.39
C PRO A 98 4.36 -11.10 -2.16
N GLY A 99 4.51 -10.43 -1.01
CA GLY A 99 3.81 -9.19 -0.66
C GLY A 99 4.45 -7.91 -1.20
N THR A 100 5.43 -7.99 -2.11
CA THR A 100 6.01 -6.83 -2.82
C THR A 100 5.74 -6.92 -4.31
N VAL A 101 5.71 -5.76 -4.99
CA VAL A 101 5.52 -5.72 -6.44
C VAL A 101 6.85 -5.99 -7.15
N PRO A 102 6.97 -7.00 -8.02
CA PRO A 102 8.15 -7.18 -8.84
C PRO A 102 8.36 -5.98 -9.78
N VAL A 103 9.51 -5.31 -9.67
CA VAL A 103 9.98 -4.31 -10.66
C VAL A 103 10.65 -5.05 -11.79
N TYR A 104 10.26 -4.74 -13.03
CA TYR A 104 10.77 -5.42 -14.21
C TYR A 104 11.92 -4.68 -14.87
N GLU A 105 11.83 -3.35 -14.92
CA GLU A 105 12.82 -2.51 -15.59
C GLU A 105 12.75 -1.09 -15.08
N MET A 106 13.89 -0.42 -15.09
CA MET A 106 14.00 1.02 -14.87
C MET A 106 14.84 1.62 -16.00
N GLY A 107 14.43 2.77 -16.53
CA GLY A 107 15.11 3.40 -17.65
C GLY A 107 14.71 4.85 -17.87
N ARG A 108 15.08 5.34 -19.07
CA ARG A 108 14.63 6.62 -19.60
C ARG A 108 13.86 6.39 -20.90
N ASP A 109 12.80 7.15 -21.09
CA ASP A 109 12.04 7.14 -22.33
C ASP A 109 12.72 8.00 -23.41
N ARG A 110 12.04 8.16 -24.58
CA ARG A 110 12.54 8.95 -25.72
C ARG A 110 12.73 10.45 -25.39
N ASN A 111 12.02 10.95 -24.39
CA ASN A 111 12.12 12.34 -23.95
C ASN A 111 13.20 12.53 -22.86
N GLY A 112 13.87 11.43 -22.47
CA GLY A 112 14.82 11.42 -21.36
C GLY A 112 14.17 11.26 -19.98
N ASP A 113 12.85 11.08 -19.91
CA ASP A 113 12.11 10.95 -18.67
C ASP A 113 12.32 9.60 -18.01
N MET A 114 12.56 9.63 -16.71
CA MET A 114 12.74 8.40 -15.95
C MET A 114 11.41 7.65 -15.80
N PHE A 115 11.50 6.35 -15.96
CA PHE A 115 10.41 5.43 -15.70
C PHE A 115 10.91 4.15 -15.03
N PHE A 116 10.01 3.46 -14.39
CA PHE A 116 10.17 2.04 -14.11
C PHE A 116 8.86 1.29 -14.37
N THR A 117 8.99 0.00 -14.66
CA THR A 117 7.85 -0.87 -14.88
C THR A 117 7.80 -1.97 -13.84
N MET A 118 6.59 -2.35 -13.48
CA MET A 118 6.32 -3.32 -12.44
C MET A 118 5.11 -4.18 -12.79
N LYS A 119 4.91 -5.26 -12.05
CA LYS A 119 3.74 -6.14 -12.18
C LYS A 119 2.45 -5.32 -12.05
N HIS A 120 1.53 -5.53 -13.00
CA HIS A 120 0.15 -5.08 -12.83
C HIS A 120 -0.57 -6.04 -11.88
N VAL A 121 -0.84 -5.58 -10.65
CA VAL A 121 -1.63 -6.32 -9.68
C VAL A 121 -3.06 -5.81 -9.73
N ARG A 122 -4.00 -6.72 -9.98
CA ARG A 122 -5.43 -6.42 -10.00
C ARG A 122 -5.97 -6.60 -8.58
N GLY A 123 -6.68 -5.61 -8.07
CA GLY A 123 -7.23 -5.66 -6.71
C GLY A 123 -7.82 -4.32 -6.28
N ARG A 124 -8.21 -4.26 -5.03
CA ARG A 124 -8.66 -3.02 -4.38
C ARG A 124 -7.65 -2.61 -3.31
N ASN A 125 -7.37 -1.32 -3.17
CA ASN A 125 -6.60 -0.90 -2.02
C ASN A 125 -7.44 -1.01 -0.73
N LEU A 126 -6.77 -1.23 0.38
CA LEU A 126 -7.43 -1.44 1.67
C LEU A 126 -8.25 -0.22 2.10
N ARG A 127 -7.85 0.99 1.71
CA ARG A 127 -8.62 2.21 1.99
C ARG A 127 -10.02 2.13 1.36
N ASP A 128 -10.11 1.75 0.08
CA ASP A 128 -11.40 1.65 -0.62
C ASP A 128 -12.26 0.54 -0.03
N ILE A 129 -11.64 -0.55 0.46
CA ILE A 129 -12.33 -1.62 1.18
C ILE A 129 -12.92 -1.07 2.49
N LEU A 130 -12.10 -0.40 3.33
CA LEU A 130 -12.54 0.15 4.62
C LEU A 130 -13.62 1.23 4.45
N LEU A 131 -13.50 2.09 3.43
CA LEU A 131 -14.53 3.08 3.11
C LEU A 131 -15.85 2.40 2.72
N GLY A 132 -15.82 1.40 1.85
CA GLY A 132 -17.04 0.68 1.46
C GLY A 132 -17.67 -0.08 2.63
N LEU A 133 -16.87 -0.68 3.51
CA LEU A 133 -17.37 -1.31 4.75
C LEU A 133 -18.04 -0.29 5.67
N ARG A 134 -17.45 0.88 5.83
CA ARG A 134 -18.02 2.00 6.60
C ARG A 134 -19.34 2.48 6.02
N ASP A 135 -19.42 2.53 4.69
CA ASP A 135 -20.59 3.00 3.96
C ASP A 135 -21.66 1.89 3.81
N GLY A 136 -21.43 0.70 4.37
CA GLY A 136 -22.41 -0.40 4.43
C GLY A 136 -22.53 -1.23 3.14
N ASP A 137 -21.47 -1.31 2.32
CA ASP A 137 -21.45 -2.18 1.14
C ASP A 137 -21.59 -3.66 1.56
N GLU A 138 -22.74 -4.26 1.28
CA GLU A 138 -23.06 -5.65 1.66
C GLU A 138 -22.08 -6.67 1.08
N ARG A 139 -21.61 -6.45 -0.14
CA ARG A 139 -20.63 -7.35 -0.78
C ARG A 139 -19.29 -7.28 -0.04
N LEU A 140 -18.80 -6.09 0.26
CA LEU A 140 -17.56 -5.94 1.02
C LEU A 140 -17.70 -6.52 2.43
N THR A 141 -18.82 -6.33 3.09
CA THR A 141 -19.11 -6.93 4.41
C THR A 141 -19.04 -8.46 4.37
N GLN A 142 -19.56 -9.07 3.30
CA GLN A 142 -19.51 -10.51 3.10
C GLN A 142 -18.07 -11.02 2.81
N PHE A 143 -17.29 -10.29 1.99
CA PHE A 143 -15.97 -10.73 1.58
C PHE A 143 -14.86 -10.36 2.57
N PHE A 144 -15.05 -9.33 3.40
CA PHE A 144 -14.06 -8.81 4.34
C PHE A 144 -14.57 -8.77 5.78
N PRO A 145 -15.02 -9.90 6.35
CA PRO A 145 -15.27 -9.97 7.79
C PRO A 145 -13.95 -9.76 8.55
N LEU A 146 -14.03 -9.45 9.86
CA LEU A 146 -12.85 -9.13 10.68
C LEU A 146 -11.71 -10.15 10.57
N PRO A 147 -11.94 -11.47 10.57
CA PRO A 147 -10.85 -12.44 10.42
C PRO A 147 -10.09 -12.30 9.10
N VAL A 148 -10.77 -11.97 7.99
CA VAL A 148 -10.14 -11.76 6.68
C VAL A 148 -9.32 -10.46 6.67
N LEU A 149 -9.82 -9.39 7.31
CA LEU A 149 -9.05 -8.15 7.48
C LEU A 149 -7.80 -8.38 8.33
N VAL A 150 -7.91 -9.14 9.41
CA VAL A 150 -6.76 -9.48 10.27
C VAL A 150 -5.74 -10.36 9.52
N ASP A 151 -6.19 -11.34 8.74
CA ASP A 151 -5.29 -12.14 7.89
C ASP A 151 -4.58 -11.26 6.85
N SER A 152 -5.30 -10.31 6.25
CA SER A 152 -4.67 -9.34 5.34
C SER A 152 -3.59 -8.52 6.05
N LEU A 153 -3.82 -8.08 7.29
CA LEU A 153 -2.81 -7.37 8.08
C LEU A 153 -1.62 -8.26 8.45
N ILE A 154 -1.85 -9.54 8.73
CA ILE A 154 -0.79 -10.54 8.94
C ILE A 154 0.13 -10.62 7.72
N GLN A 155 -0.42 -10.67 6.51
CA GLN A 155 0.37 -10.69 5.27
C GLN A 155 1.17 -9.39 5.09
N VAL A 156 0.60 -8.22 5.45
CA VAL A 156 1.34 -6.94 5.49
C VAL A 156 2.50 -7.03 6.49
N CYS A 157 2.24 -7.50 7.72
CA CYS A 157 3.29 -7.67 8.74
C CYS A 157 4.42 -8.59 8.28
N GLN A 158 4.11 -9.70 7.57
CA GLN A 158 5.12 -10.59 6.99
C GLN A 158 6.02 -9.85 6.00
N THR A 159 5.42 -9.05 5.12
CA THR A 159 6.15 -8.27 4.12
C THR A 159 7.06 -7.22 4.77
N VAL A 160 6.54 -6.51 5.77
CA VAL A 160 7.29 -5.47 6.49
C VAL A 160 8.39 -6.06 7.37
N ALA A 161 8.13 -7.18 8.05
CA ALA A 161 9.14 -7.91 8.81
C ALA A 161 10.29 -8.41 7.92
N TYR A 162 9.96 -8.94 6.74
CA TYR A 162 10.94 -9.31 5.72
C TYR A 162 11.79 -8.13 5.25
N ALA A 163 11.18 -6.96 5.03
CA ALA A 163 11.89 -5.76 4.63
C ALA A 163 12.83 -5.28 5.75
N TYR A 164 12.36 -5.31 7.00
CA TYR A 164 13.17 -4.94 8.17
C TYR A 164 14.40 -5.83 8.36
N ASP A 165 14.27 -7.15 8.16
CA ASP A 165 15.40 -8.10 8.16
C ASP A 165 16.48 -7.73 7.12
N ARG A 166 16.10 -7.01 6.07
CA ARG A 166 17.00 -6.46 5.03
C ARG A 166 17.41 -5.02 5.24
N GLY A 167 17.19 -4.51 6.44
CA GLY A 167 17.57 -3.16 6.81
C GLY A 167 16.67 -2.07 6.21
N VAL A 168 15.43 -2.39 5.82
CA VAL A 168 14.49 -1.44 5.23
C VAL A 168 13.31 -1.20 6.17
N ILE A 169 13.03 0.08 6.48
CA ILE A 169 11.87 0.55 7.23
C ILE A 169 10.97 1.31 6.26
N HIS A 170 9.68 1.04 6.24
CA HIS A 170 8.75 1.59 5.23
C HIS A 170 8.41 3.07 5.46
N ARG A 171 8.06 3.45 6.69
CA ARG A 171 7.74 4.81 7.18
C ARG A 171 6.48 5.49 6.60
N ASP A 172 5.81 4.90 5.61
CA ASP A 172 4.56 5.44 5.03
C ASP A 172 3.51 4.32 4.84
N LEU A 173 3.38 3.44 5.85
CA LEU A 173 2.33 2.42 5.85
C LEU A 173 0.98 3.08 6.09
N LYS A 174 0.04 2.81 5.19
CA LYS A 174 -1.36 3.29 5.25
C LYS A 174 -2.25 2.40 4.38
N PRO A 175 -3.57 2.36 4.59
CA PRO A 175 -4.48 1.53 3.82
C PRO A 175 -4.41 1.78 2.30
N ALA A 176 -4.11 3.02 1.87
CA ALA A 176 -3.96 3.34 0.45
C ALA A 176 -2.74 2.67 -0.21
N ASN A 177 -1.72 2.30 0.58
CA ASN A 177 -0.50 1.62 0.13
C ASN A 177 -0.57 0.09 0.29
N ILE A 178 -1.74 -0.46 0.60
CA ILE A 178 -1.97 -1.90 0.73
C ILE A 178 -3.01 -2.31 -0.31
N LEU A 179 -2.64 -3.20 -1.22
CA LEU A 179 -3.52 -3.72 -2.25
C LEU A 179 -3.91 -5.16 -1.89
N VAL A 180 -5.21 -5.44 -1.93
CA VAL A 180 -5.77 -6.79 -1.73
C VAL A 180 -6.25 -7.29 -3.09
N GLY A 181 -5.63 -8.35 -3.58
CA GLY A 181 -5.95 -8.96 -4.86
C GLY A 181 -7.11 -9.96 -4.78
N GLY A 182 -7.62 -10.35 -5.95
CA GLY A 182 -8.79 -11.20 -6.07
C GLY A 182 -8.58 -12.65 -5.63
N PHE A 183 -7.34 -13.08 -5.42
CA PHE A 183 -6.97 -14.43 -4.95
C PHE A 183 -6.46 -14.42 -3.51
N GLY A 184 -6.68 -13.33 -2.77
CA GLY A 184 -6.27 -13.19 -1.37
C GLY A 184 -4.81 -12.75 -1.18
N GLU A 185 -4.10 -12.44 -2.27
CA GLU A 185 -2.76 -11.86 -2.18
C GLU A 185 -2.83 -10.43 -1.63
N VAL A 186 -1.91 -10.08 -0.73
CA VAL A 186 -1.79 -8.74 -0.16
C VAL A 186 -0.42 -8.17 -0.51
N ILE A 187 -0.43 -7.01 -1.13
CA ILE A 187 0.77 -6.35 -1.64
C ILE A 187 0.96 -4.99 -0.95
N VAL A 188 2.15 -4.77 -0.43
CA VAL A 188 2.59 -3.48 0.11
C VAL A 188 3.23 -2.67 -1.01
N LEU A 189 2.69 -1.47 -1.25
CA LEU A 189 3.08 -0.55 -2.30
C LEU A 189 3.86 0.63 -1.71
N ASP A 190 4.55 1.38 -2.57
CA ASP A 190 5.14 2.71 -2.32
C ASP A 190 6.23 2.73 -1.25
N TRP A 191 7.42 2.27 -1.63
CA TRP A 191 8.65 2.31 -0.81
C TRP A 191 9.46 3.61 -0.99
N GLY A 192 8.85 4.67 -1.52
CA GLY A 192 9.54 5.95 -1.84
C GLY A 192 10.07 6.70 -0.61
N LEU A 193 9.45 6.51 0.55
CA LEU A 193 9.89 7.07 1.83
C LEU A 193 10.69 6.08 2.69
N ALA A 194 11.00 4.90 2.16
CA ALA A 194 11.70 3.88 2.93
C ALA A 194 13.10 4.36 3.38
N LYS A 195 13.44 4.03 4.64
CA LYS A 195 14.80 4.18 5.17
C LYS A 195 15.57 2.89 4.96
N VAL A 196 16.75 3.01 4.38
CA VAL A 196 17.70 1.90 4.23
C VAL A 196 18.85 2.12 5.21
N TRP A 197 19.17 1.12 6.03
CA TRP A 197 20.27 1.21 6.98
C TRP A 197 21.61 1.40 6.26
N GLY A 198 22.42 2.32 6.81
CA GLY A 198 23.72 2.65 6.22
C GLY A 198 23.66 3.58 5.01
N GLU A 199 22.47 3.92 4.51
CA GLU A 199 22.30 4.91 3.47
C GLU A 199 21.81 6.26 4.05
N PRO A 200 22.20 7.41 3.46
CA PRO A 200 21.69 8.71 3.85
C PRO A 200 20.16 8.77 3.73
N ASP A 201 19.51 9.41 4.69
CA ASP A 201 18.08 9.71 4.58
C ASP A 201 17.86 10.75 3.49
N VAL A 202 17.00 10.43 2.51
CA VAL A 202 16.66 11.32 1.41
C VAL A 202 15.29 11.92 1.66
N GLY A 203 15.25 13.24 1.84
CA GLY A 203 14.01 14.02 1.76
C GLY A 203 13.04 13.84 2.92
N ILE A 204 13.48 13.33 4.07
CA ILE A 204 12.77 13.50 5.33
C ILE A 204 13.46 14.64 6.07
N GLU A 205 13.11 15.84 5.68
CA GLU A 205 13.18 16.94 6.62
C GLU A 205 12.13 16.64 7.70
N ALA A 206 12.53 16.67 8.95
CA ALA A 206 11.60 16.71 10.07
C ALA A 206 10.46 17.65 9.68
N PHE A 207 9.21 17.28 9.96
CA PHE A 207 8.11 18.21 9.74
C PHE A 207 8.55 19.55 10.33
N PRO A 208 8.81 20.58 9.52
CA PRO A 208 9.29 21.82 10.08
C PRO A 208 8.17 22.33 10.98
N ALA A 209 8.45 22.49 12.23
CA ALA A 209 7.53 23.05 13.23
C ALA A 209 6.96 24.44 12.87
N LYS A 210 7.29 24.95 11.68
CA LYS A 210 6.90 26.28 11.15
C LYS A 210 6.63 26.32 9.63
N ALA A 211 6.56 25.18 8.92
CA ALA A 211 6.26 25.24 7.50
C ALA A 211 4.78 25.02 7.23
N ASN A 212 4.21 25.89 6.41
CA ASN A 212 2.91 25.74 5.76
C ASN A 212 2.70 24.30 5.27
N PRO A 213 1.43 23.80 5.23
CA PRO A 213 1.15 22.44 4.76
C PRO A 213 1.91 22.22 3.47
N VAL A 214 2.75 21.17 3.48
CA VAL A 214 3.73 20.91 2.42
C VAL A 214 2.96 20.70 1.12
N LEU A 215 2.80 21.78 0.39
CA LEU A 215 2.41 21.74 -1.00
C LEU A 215 3.64 21.26 -1.77
N THR A 216 3.51 20.26 -2.63
CA THR A 216 4.50 20.05 -3.68
C THR A 216 4.70 21.35 -4.45
N PRO A 217 5.85 21.57 -5.14
CA PRO A 217 6.02 22.73 -6.02
C PRO A 217 4.87 22.94 -7.00
N ALA A 218 4.09 21.88 -7.31
CA ALA A 218 2.88 21.91 -8.13
C ALA A 218 1.59 22.20 -7.34
N GLY A 219 1.67 22.60 -6.06
CA GLY A 219 0.46 22.90 -5.25
C GLY A 219 -0.33 21.67 -4.79
N ARG A 220 0.21 20.47 -4.97
CA ARG A 220 -0.44 19.22 -4.56
C ARG A 220 -0.07 18.88 -3.13
N ARG A 221 -1.06 18.52 -2.30
CA ARG A 221 -0.84 18.16 -0.89
C ARG A 221 -0.23 16.78 -0.81
N TYR A 222 0.89 16.62 -0.10
CA TYR A 222 1.21 15.34 0.53
C TYR A 222 0.05 15.01 1.47
N GLY A 223 -0.44 13.77 1.42
CA GLY A 223 -1.58 13.36 2.26
C GLY A 223 -1.30 13.68 3.73
N THR A 224 -2.36 14.00 4.45
CA THR A 224 -2.30 14.24 5.90
C THR A 224 -1.65 13.03 6.59
N PRO A 225 -0.69 13.22 7.50
CA PRO A 225 0.11 12.14 8.09
C PRO A 225 -0.66 11.35 9.16
N LEU A 226 -1.85 10.85 8.80
CA LEU A 226 -2.78 10.18 9.71
C LEU A 226 -2.25 8.88 10.32
N TYR A 227 -1.24 8.26 9.69
CA TYR A 227 -0.67 6.97 10.12
C TYR A 227 0.75 7.09 10.65
N MET A 228 1.25 8.32 10.78
CA MET A 228 2.63 8.61 11.19
C MET A 228 2.85 8.25 12.66
N ALA A 229 4.00 7.66 12.96
CA ALA A 229 4.40 7.40 14.34
C ALA A 229 4.84 8.70 15.06
N PRO A 230 4.65 8.80 16.40
CA PRO A 230 5.01 9.98 17.18
C PRO A 230 6.45 10.44 17.00
N GLU A 231 7.42 9.52 16.91
CA GLU A 231 8.83 9.84 16.69
C GLU A 231 9.11 10.47 15.32
N LEU A 232 8.34 10.09 14.31
CA LEU A 232 8.40 10.72 12.98
C LEU A 232 7.82 12.14 13.03
N ALA A 233 6.71 12.31 13.76
CA ALA A 233 6.09 13.63 13.95
C ALA A 233 6.98 14.58 14.75
N ARG A 234 7.76 14.08 15.75
CA ARG A 234 8.75 14.87 16.48
C ARG A 234 9.99 15.19 15.67
N GLY A 235 10.25 14.45 14.58
CA GLY A 235 11.50 14.55 13.82
C GLY A 235 12.69 13.92 14.53
N ASP A 236 12.46 12.84 15.29
CA ASP A 236 13.52 12.15 16.02
C ASP A 236 14.59 11.61 15.04
N ALA A 237 15.86 11.78 15.38
CA ALA A 237 16.96 11.32 14.55
C ALA A 237 17.08 9.78 14.48
N GLN A 238 16.58 9.09 15.50
CA GLN A 238 16.65 7.63 15.61
C GLN A 238 15.30 6.98 15.35
N ILE A 239 15.00 6.72 14.08
CA ILE A 239 13.83 5.97 13.64
C ILE A 239 14.22 4.52 13.38
N ASP A 240 13.46 3.59 13.99
CA ASP A 240 13.60 2.14 13.80
C ASP A 240 12.26 1.49 13.37
N GLY A 241 12.24 0.17 13.20
CA GLY A 241 11.05 -0.57 12.72
C GLY A 241 9.81 -0.45 13.62
N ARG A 242 9.94 0.10 14.82
CA ARG A 242 8.77 0.36 15.71
C ARG A 242 7.91 1.53 15.23
N ALA A 243 8.42 2.34 14.29
CA ALA A 243 7.58 3.32 13.60
C ALA A 243 6.55 2.60 12.70
N ASP A 244 6.95 1.55 12.01
CA ASP A 244 6.04 0.73 11.20
C ASP A 244 5.05 -0.06 12.08
N VAL A 245 5.45 -0.49 13.29
CA VAL A 245 4.54 -1.11 14.27
C VAL A 245 3.40 -0.15 14.63
N PHE A 246 3.69 1.13 14.85
CA PHE A 246 2.66 2.14 15.14
C PHE A 246 1.71 2.31 13.95
N SER A 247 2.24 2.43 12.73
CA SER A 247 1.43 2.57 11.53
C SER A 247 0.53 1.35 11.29
N LEU A 248 1.03 0.13 11.54
CA LEU A 248 0.26 -1.12 11.49
C LEU A 248 -0.83 -1.16 12.58
N GLY A 249 -0.53 -0.67 13.78
CA GLY A 249 -1.51 -0.50 14.86
C GLY A 249 -2.63 0.44 14.47
N ASN A 250 -2.30 1.53 13.78
CA ASN A 250 -3.28 2.51 13.31
C ASN A 250 -4.16 1.93 12.17
N ILE A 251 -3.58 1.15 11.27
CA ILE A 251 -4.34 0.40 10.26
C ILE A 251 -5.29 -0.60 10.93
N LEU A 252 -4.81 -1.32 11.96
CA LEU A 252 -5.66 -2.23 12.73
C LEU A 252 -6.80 -1.49 13.44
N PHE A 253 -6.52 -0.32 14.02
CA PHE A 253 -7.55 0.53 14.62
C PHE A 253 -8.66 0.88 13.61
N GLU A 254 -8.28 1.31 12.41
CA GLU A 254 -9.25 1.63 11.34
C GLU A 254 -10.03 0.38 10.87
N MET A 255 -9.40 -0.79 10.81
CA MET A 255 -10.11 -2.06 10.54
C MET A 255 -11.15 -2.40 11.61
N LEU A 256 -10.83 -2.18 12.87
CA LEU A 256 -11.71 -2.48 14.01
C LEU A 256 -12.86 -1.48 14.12
N THR A 257 -12.60 -0.20 13.91
CA THR A 257 -13.57 0.88 14.17
C THR A 257 -14.28 1.38 12.91
N LEU A 258 -13.73 1.14 11.71
CA LEU A 258 -14.06 1.79 10.44
C LEU A 258 -13.96 3.33 10.53
N GLY A 259 -13.22 3.83 11.51
CA GLY A 259 -12.96 5.24 11.76
C GLY A 259 -11.47 5.53 11.82
N GLN A 260 -11.11 6.79 11.64
CA GLN A 260 -9.72 7.24 11.73
C GLN A 260 -9.31 7.46 13.18
N LEU A 261 -8.10 7.02 13.56
CA LEU A 261 -7.52 7.24 14.89
C LEU A 261 -7.23 8.73 15.15
N LEU A 262 -6.72 9.41 14.12
CA LEU A 262 -6.28 10.79 14.20
C LEU A 262 -7.16 11.67 13.32
N SER A 263 -7.38 12.91 13.76
CA SER A 263 -8.13 13.93 13.03
C SER A 263 -7.36 15.25 13.03
N GLY A 264 -7.65 16.10 12.08
CA GLY A 264 -7.09 17.45 11.93
C GLY A 264 -7.28 17.94 10.50
N GLU A 265 -7.45 19.24 10.32
CA GLU A 265 -7.60 19.87 9.01
C GLU A 265 -6.24 20.07 8.33
N THR A 266 -5.18 20.17 9.13
CA THR A 266 -3.80 20.37 8.67
C THR A 266 -2.88 19.27 9.19
N ALA A 267 -1.75 19.06 8.50
CA ALA A 267 -0.72 18.12 8.94
C ALA A 267 -0.18 18.47 10.34
N GLN A 268 -0.09 19.77 10.66
CA GLN A 268 0.35 20.24 11.96
C GLN A 268 -0.65 19.86 13.06
N GLU A 269 -1.94 20.06 12.85
CA GLU A 269 -2.99 19.67 13.81
C GLU A 269 -3.00 18.17 14.06
N VAL A 270 -2.83 17.35 13.00
CA VAL A 270 -2.73 15.91 13.17
C VAL A 270 -1.51 15.53 14.02
N ALA A 271 -0.36 16.16 13.76
CA ALA A 271 0.85 15.93 14.56
C ALA A 271 0.67 16.40 16.02
N ASP A 272 0.06 17.56 16.23
CA ASP A 272 -0.20 18.08 17.58
C ASP A 272 -1.19 17.19 18.33
N ASN A 273 -2.24 16.71 17.69
CA ASN A 273 -3.20 15.77 18.28
C ASN A 273 -2.51 14.45 18.61
N LEU A 274 -1.70 13.90 17.69
CA LEU A 274 -0.93 12.68 17.95
C LEU A 274 0.00 12.81 19.15
N LEU A 275 0.69 13.94 19.28
CA LEU A 275 1.68 14.13 20.34
C LEU A 275 1.05 14.44 21.69
N ASN A 276 -0.02 15.24 21.73
CA ASN A 276 -0.53 15.85 22.95
C ASN A 276 -1.86 15.24 23.45
N GLN A 277 -2.67 14.60 22.58
CA GLN A 277 -3.95 14.01 22.99
C GLN A 277 -3.79 12.53 23.33
N PRO A 278 -4.53 11.98 24.30
CA PRO A 278 -4.58 10.52 24.49
C PRO A 278 -5.18 9.84 23.25
N LEU A 279 -4.66 8.66 22.91
CA LEU A 279 -5.25 7.87 21.83
C LEU A 279 -6.38 7.00 22.42
N PRO A 280 -7.57 7.00 21.80
CA PRO A 280 -8.69 6.20 22.29
C PRO A 280 -8.45 4.72 22.04
N LYS A 281 -9.05 3.86 22.86
CA LYS A 281 -9.16 2.43 22.53
C LYS A 281 -10.18 2.21 21.42
N PRO A 282 -10.04 1.16 20.61
CA PRO A 282 -11.02 0.84 19.57
C PRO A 282 -12.47 0.76 20.08
N SER A 283 -12.72 0.11 21.23
CA SER A 283 -14.05 0.01 21.83
C SER A 283 -14.63 1.36 22.29
N GLU A 284 -13.78 2.28 22.73
CA GLU A 284 -14.18 3.66 23.10
C GLU A 284 -14.55 4.48 21.87
N ALA A 285 -13.78 4.31 20.77
CA ALA A 285 -14.00 5.05 19.53
C ALA A 285 -15.20 4.52 18.73
N ALA A 286 -15.54 3.24 18.87
CA ALA A 286 -16.64 2.59 18.15
C ALA A 286 -17.51 1.73 19.09
N PRO A 287 -18.25 2.33 20.05
CA PRO A 287 -18.99 1.58 21.08
C PRO A 287 -20.15 0.73 20.50
N GLY A 288 -20.54 0.98 19.25
CA GLY A 288 -21.56 0.18 18.55
C GLY A 288 -21.03 -1.05 17.83
N ARG A 289 -19.71 -1.30 17.88
CA ARG A 289 -19.08 -2.46 17.26
C ARG A 289 -18.63 -3.47 18.32
N ASP A 290 -18.88 -4.75 18.02
CA ASP A 290 -18.37 -5.83 18.87
C ASP A 290 -16.88 -6.06 18.56
N ILE A 291 -16.00 -5.50 19.39
CA ILE A 291 -14.54 -5.59 19.23
C ILE A 291 -14.01 -6.54 20.31
N PRO A 292 -13.48 -7.71 19.92
CA PRO A 292 -12.93 -8.66 20.88
C PRO A 292 -11.78 -8.05 21.69
N PRO A 293 -11.76 -8.21 23.05
CA PRO A 293 -10.74 -7.62 23.90
C PRO A 293 -9.30 -8.03 23.55
N ALA A 294 -9.13 -9.26 23.03
CA ALA A 294 -7.82 -9.77 22.64
C ALA A 294 -7.20 -8.96 21.50
N ILE A 295 -7.96 -8.68 20.40
CA ILE A 295 -7.46 -7.89 19.28
C ILE A 295 -7.34 -6.40 19.63
N GLU A 296 -8.22 -5.88 20.48
CA GLU A 296 -8.11 -4.53 21.03
C GLU A 296 -6.81 -4.33 21.81
N SER A 297 -6.42 -5.31 22.63
CA SER A 297 -5.15 -5.27 23.37
C SER A 297 -3.95 -5.22 22.43
N ILE A 298 -3.98 -5.99 21.32
CA ILE A 298 -2.92 -5.95 20.30
C ILE A 298 -2.85 -4.57 19.65
N CYS A 299 -3.99 -4.00 19.28
CA CYS A 299 -4.09 -2.68 18.69
C CYS A 299 -3.53 -1.61 19.63
N SER A 300 -4.02 -1.57 20.87
CA SER A 300 -3.62 -0.59 21.87
C SER A 300 -2.12 -0.63 22.16
N ARG A 301 -1.53 -1.82 22.30
CA ARG A 301 -0.09 -1.97 22.49
C ARG A 301 0.72 -1.48 21.29
N ALA A 302 0.27 -1.73 20.07
CA ALA A 302 0.96 -1.23 18.88
C ALA A 302 0.93 0.30 18.79
N LEU A 303 -0.13 0.94 19.33
CA LEU A 303 -0.37 2.37 19.34
C LEU A 303 0.25 3.12 20.54
N GLU A 304 1.00 2.46 21.42
CA GLU A 304 1.70 3.15 22.49
C GLU A 304 2.58 4.27 21.94
N LYS A 305 2.53 5.45 22.56
CA LYS A 305 3.27 6.63 22.07
C LYS A 305 4.77 6.45 22.21
N GLU A 306 5.20 5.83 23.31
CA GLU A 306 6.60 5.54 23.55
C GLU A 306 7.00 4.23 22.87
N LYS A 307 8.04 4.28 22.03
CA LYS A 307 8.54 3.11 21.26
C LYS A 307 8.83 1.88 22.14
N ARG A 308 9.31 2.10 23.36
CA ARG A 308 9.68 1.01 24.29
C ARG A 308 8.48 0.20 24.78
N ASP A 309 7.29 0.80 24.78
CA ASP A 309 6.07 0.18 25.30
C ASP A 309 5.30 -0.57 24.21
N ARG A 310 5.66 -0.34 22.92
CA ARG A 310 5.12 -1.08 21.76
C ARG A 310 5.65 -2.51 21.70
N TYR A 311 5.21 -3.22 20.68
CA TYR A 311 5.91 -4.46 20.25
C TYR A 311 7.35 -4.11 19.85
N PRO A 312 8.35 -4.95 20.25
CA PRO A 312 9.76 -4.66 19.96
C PRO A 312 10.09 -4.74 18.47
N SER A 313 9.25 -5.42 17.68
CA SER A 313 9.39 -5.57 16.24
C SER A 313 8.05 -5.86 15.58
N VAL A 314 7.96 -5.70 14.26
CA VAL A 314 6.81 -6.13 13.45
C VAL A 314 6.62 -7.64 13.54
N GLN A 315 7.71 -8.42 13.67
CA GLN A 315 7.63 -9.87 13.87
C GLN A 315 6.90 -10.24 15.16
N ALA A 316 7.15 -9.52 16.27
CA ALA A 316 6.45 -9.77 17.54
C ALA A 316 4.95 -9.41 17.46
N MET A 317 4.58 -8.36 16.73
CA MET A 317 3.18 -8.02 16.46
C MET A 317 2.52 -9.08 15.56
N LEU A 318 3.21 -9.57 14.55
CA LEU A 318 2.76 -10.65 13.66
C LEU A 318 2.42 -11.92 14.45
N GLU A 319 3.28 -12.31 15.40
CA GLU A 319 3.05 -13.47 16.26
C GLU A 319 1.81 -13.31 17.14
N ALA A 320 1.59 -12.11 17.70
CA ALA A 320 0.39 -11.81 18.46
C ALA A 320 -0.89 -11.88 17.62
N LEU A 321 -0.88 -11.33 16.39
CA LEU A 321 -2.02 -11.39 15.47
C LEU A 321 -2.33 -12.84 15.05
N ARG A 322 -1.31 -13.65 14.79
CA ARG A 322 -1.48 -15.08 14.49
C ARG A 322 -2.08 -15.82 15.68
N ALA A 323 -1.56 -15.60 16.89
CA ALA A 323 -2.10 -16.21 18.09
C ALA A 323 -3.58 -15.91 18.26
N TYR A 324 -3.99 -14.66 18.02
CA TYR A 324 -5.40 -14.26 18.05
C TYR A 324 -6.26 -15.03 17.03
N LEU A 325 -5.84 -15.14 15.77
CA LEU A 325 -6.61 -15.89 14.77
C LEU A 325 -6.73 -17.37 15.06
N PHE A 326 -5.72 -17.98 15.70
CA PHE A 326 -5.71 -19.41 16.00
C PHE A 326 -6.36 -19.76 17.36
N SER A 327 -6.59 -18.78 18.25
CA SER A 327 -7.23 -19.04 19.56
C SER A 327 -8.74 -19.32 19.46
N GLY A 328 -9.34 -19.10 18.30
CA GLY A 328 -10.79 -19.19 18.13
C GLY A 328 -11.57 -17.95 18.62
N ASP A 329 -10.90 -16.95 19.19
CA ASP A 329 -11.53 -15.69 19.63
C ASP A 329 -11.90 -14.77 18.45
N ALA A 330 -11.60 -15.22 17.23
CA ALA A 330 -11.92 -14.51 16.00
C ALA A 330 -13.23 -14.96 15.34
N ALA A 331 -13.98 -15.91 15.95
CA ALA A 331 -15.19 -16.50 15.41
C ALA A 331 -16.45 -15.66 15.73
#